data_46dea139f2177484548d63088461177b
#
_entry.id   46dea139f2177484548d63088461177b
#
_cell.length_a   1.000
_cell.length_b   1.000
_cell.length_c   1.000
_cell.angle_alpha   90.00
_cell.angle_beta   90.00
_cell.angle_gamma   90.00
#
_symmetry.space_group_name_H-M   'P 1'
#
loop_
_entity.id
_entity.type
_entity.pdbx_description
1 polymer ?
#
loop_
_entity_poly.entity_id
_entity_poly.type
_entity_poly.pdbx_seq_one_letter_code
_entity_poly.pdbx_strand_id
1 'polypeptide(L)'
;EALETAVVENPLKDAYFGETHVHTSFSMDAFIGGARITPDEAYKLAQGADVVVNGQKHNIGRPLDWVAVSDHAEFIGEMYSTQVPGAKGGDNPMLEELRNLKSVDEQRAWFLKYVVENNRGENPGHPPFYAGPETTRSAWKDVQIKAAIDNYRPGKFTTLAGYEWTAAPKAGNMHRNVIFRDLNVPDMPFSALDSADEEKLWAWMAEQEKKGSRLLAIPHNSNGSKGLMFEPLDNAGKPITADYARLRSHFERLIEMMQIKGNSEVHRKFWPADEFAGFENADSVGSFSGREFKKEYFVRWAATKGLDYQAKLGANPYQFGF
;
A
#
# COMPACT_ATOMS: atom_id res chain seq x y z
N GLU A 1 8.52 -17.45 -21.57
CA GLU A 1 8.92 -18.24 -20.37
C GLU A 1 10.38 -17.90 -20.10
N ALA A 2 10.64 -17.08 -19.09
CA ALA A 2 11.99 -16.89 -18.60
C ALA A 2 12.44 -18.25 -18.05
N LEU A 3 13.58 -18.71 -18.50
CA LEU A 3 14.27 -19.86 -17.92
C LEU A 3 14.48 -19.56 -16.43
N GLU A 4 13.61 -20.08 -15.56
CA GLU A 4 13.93 -20.19 -14.15
C GLU A 4 15.16 -21.09 -14.07
N THR A 5 16.32 -20.49 -13.90
CA THR A 5 17.51 -21.23 -13.54
C THR A 5 17.19 -21.97 -12.24
N ALA A 6 17.45 -23.28 -12.21
CA ALA A 6 17.22 -24.06 -11.00
C ALA A 6 17.91 -23.36 -9.81
N VAL A 7 17.12 -22.91 -8.87
CA VAL A 7 17.62 -22.28 -7.64
C VAL A 7 18.25 -23.39 -6.81
N VAL A 8 19.54 -23.24 -6.51
CA VAL A 8 20.23 -24.16 -5.61
C VAL A 8 19.66 -23.93 -4.21
N GLU A 9 19.03 -24.93 -3.65
CA GLU A 9 18.52 -24.85 -2.27
C GLU A 9 19.69 -24.72 -1.27
N ASN A 10 19.63 -23.68 -0.46
CA ASN A 10 20.53 -23.54 0.69
C ASN A 10 19.81 -24.12 1.94
N PRO A 11 20.33 -25.23 2.54
CA PRO A 11 19.72 -25.84 3.73
C PRO A 11 19.66 -24.88 4.94
N LEU A 12 20.57 -23.92 5.00
CA LEU A 12 20.61 -22.91 6.06
C LEU A 12 19.67 -21.73 5.78
N LYS A 13 19.04 -21.68 4.60
CA LYS A 13 18.24 -20.58 4.06
C LYS A 13 19.02 -19.27 3.96
N ASP A 14 18.85 -18.56 2.87
CA ASP A 14 19.41 -17.22 2.69
C ASP A 14 18.41 -16.17 3.19
N ALA A 15 18.93 -15.07 3.73
CA ALA A 15 18.13 -13.90 4.06
C ALA A 15 18.14 -12.96 2.84
N TYR A 16 16.93 -12.62 2.36
CA TYR A 16 16.73 -11.69 1.26
C TYR A 16 16.11 -10.41 1.79
N PHE A 17 16.68 -9.27 1.44
CA PHE A 17 16.27 -7.95 1.89
C PHE A 17 15.55 -7.20 0.76
N GLY A 18 14.39 -6.68 1.04
CA GLY A 18 13.58 -5.98 0.06
C GLY A 18 12.55 -5.07 0.69
N GLU A 19 11.72 -4.49 -0.15
CA GLU A 19 10.69 -3.52 0.25
C GLU A 19 9.38 -3.79 -0.50
N THR A 20 8.26 -3.72 0.23
CA THR A 20 6.91 -3.90 -0.32
C THR A 20 6.09 -2.62 -0.33
N HIS A 21 6.62 -1.51 0.22
CA HIS A 21 5.88 -0.28 0.41
C HIS A 21 6.65 0.91 -0.18
N VAL A 22 6.68 0.99 -1.50
CA VAL A 22 7.43 2.00 -2.26
C VAL A 22 6.49 2.82 -3.12
N HIS A 23 6.46 4.13 -2.87
CA HIS A 23 5.73 5.10 -3.67
C HIS A 23 6.66 5.89 -4.58
N THR A 24 6.18 6.16 -5.78
CA THR A 24 6.87 6.97 -6.79
C THR A 24 6.11 8.26 -7.06
N SER A 25 6.50 9.00 -8.07
CA SER A 25 5.72 10.16 -8.53
C SER A 25 4.34 9.80 -9.08
N PHE A 26 4.03 8.51 -9.24
CA PHE A 26 2.71 8.03 -9.64
C PHE A 26 1.75 7.85 -8.45
N SER A 27 2.22 7.97 -7.22
CA SER A 27 1.39 8.20 -6.04
C SER A 27 1.22 9.70 -5.82
N MET A 28 -0.01 10.17 -5.72
CA MET A 28 -0.28 11.62 -5.66
C MET A 28 0.30 12.27 -4.40
N ASP A 29 0.26 11.60 -3.26
CA ASP A 29 0.84 12.06 -2.01
C ASP A 29 2.37 12.13 -2.06
N ALA A 30 3.01 11.13 -2.65
CA ALA A 30 4.45 11.13 -2.86
C ALA A 30 4.88 12.24 -3.84
N PHE A 31 4.13 12.45 -4.93
CA PHE A 31 4.36 13.56 -5.86
C PHE A 31 4.29 14.91 -5.15
N ILE A 32 3.29 15.12 -4.30
CA ILE A 32 3.11 16.33 -3.49
C ILE A 32 4.23 16.44 -2.44
N GLY A 33 4.67 15.33 -1.89
CA GLY A 33 5.83 15.24 -1.00
C GLY A 33 7.18 15.50 -1.68
N GLY A 34 7.20 15.69 -3.00
CA GLY A 34 8.41 16.00 -3.78
C GLY A 34 9.02 14.83 -4.53
N ALA A 35 8.44 13.63 -4.47
CA ALA A 35 8.90 12.51 -5.29
C ALA A 35 8.74 12.83 -6.79
N ARG A 36 9.80 12.53 -7.56
CA ARG A 36 9.82 12.78 -9.02
C ARG A 36 10.40 11.61 -9.78
N ILE A 37 10.66 10.49 -9.10
CA ILE A 37 11.08 9.25 -9.74
C ILE A 37 9.89 8.46 -10.24
N THR A 38 10.06 7.84 -11.38
CA THR A 38 9.10 6.90 -11.98
C THR A 38 9.23 5.51 -11.35
N PRO A 39 8.27 4.61 -11.53
CA PRO A 39 8.39 3.20 -11.13
C PRO A 39 9.67 2.52 -11.65
N ASP A 40 10.06 2.80 -12.90
CA ASP A 40 11.30 2.26 -13.48
C ASP A 40 12.56 2.76 -12.75
N GLU A 41 12.62 4.06 -12.44
CA GLU A 41 13.72 4.65 -11.67
C GLU A 41 13.75 4.14 -10.23
N ALA A 42 12.60 3.87 -9.61
CA ALA A 42 12.53 3.28 -8.27
C ALA A 42 13.15 1.87 -8.26
N TYR A 43 12.85 1.03 -9.23
CA TYR A 43 13.51 -0.29 -9.36
C TYR A 43 15.01 -0.17 -9.63
N LYS A 44 15.45 0.79 -10.44
CA LYS A 44 16.89 1.05 -10.69
C LYS A 44 17.60 1.52 -9.42
N LEU A 45 16.99 2.43 -8.65
CA LEU A 45 17.51 2.88 -7.36
C LEU A 45 17.66 1.69 -6.39
N ALA A 46 16.64 0.83 -6.30
CA ALA A 46 16.67 -0.37 -5.47
C ALA A 46 17.79 -1.35 -5.88
N GLN A 47 18.15 -1.40 -7.14
CA GLN A 47 19.31 -2.15 -7.65
C GLN A 47 20.67 -1.46 -7.40
N GLY A 48 20.69 -0.32 -6.70
CA GLY A 48 21.90 0.42 -6.37
C GLY A 48 22.35 1.40 -7.47
N ALA A 49 21.52 1.67 -8.48
CA ALA A 49 21.83 2.69 -9.47
C ALA A 49 21.67 4.11 -8.87
N ASP A 50 22.40 5.04 -9.45
CA ASP A 50 22.22 6.45 -9.16
C ASP A 50 20.96 6.97 -9.85
N VAL A 51 20.13 7.69 -9.10
CA VAL A 51 18.94 8.39 -9.60
C VAL A 51 19.04 9.87 -9.27
N VAL A 52 18.68 10.73 -10.21
CA VAL A 52 18.74 12.19 -10.04
C VAL A 52 17.34 12.75 -9.82
N VAL A 53 17.11 13.36 -8.66
CA VAL A 53 15.87 14.02 -8.30
C VAL A 53 16.14 15.49 -7.99
N ASN A 54 15.47 16.39 -8.70
CA ASN A 54 15.64 17.84 -8.52
C ASN A 54 17.11 18.30 -8.59
N GLY A 55 17.91 17.67 -9.47
CA GLY A 55 19.33 17.97 -9.62
C GLY A 55 20.25 17.35 -8.57
N GLN A 56 19.70 16.64 -7.59
CA GLN A 56 20.48 15.90 -6.58
C GLN A 56 20.53 14.40 -6.91
N LYS A 57 21.72 13.84 -6.77
CA LYS A 57 21.97 12.42 -6.97
C LYS A 57 21.63 11.64 -5.70
N HIS A 58 20.86 10.58 -5.86
CA HIS A 58 20.49 9.66 -4.79
C HIS A 58 20.98 8.24 -5.10
N ASN A 59 21.41 7.52 -4.08
CA ASN A 59 21.81 6.13 -4.15
C ASN A 59 21.58 5.49 -2.77
N ILE A 60 21.09 4.27 -2.72
CA ILE A 60 20.83 3.56 -1.45
C ILE A 60 22.08 2.89 -0.86
N GLY A 61 23.22 2.96 -1.57
CA GLY A 61 24.53 2.42 -1.13
C GLY A 61 24.63 0.90 -1.21
N ARG A 62 23.59 0.14 -0.86
CA ARG A 62 23.52 -1.32 -0.96
C ARG A 62 22.30 -1.73 -1.77
N PRO A 63 22.44 -2.51 -2.85
CA PRO A 63 21.29 -3.06 -3.57
C PRO A 63 20.41 -3.90 -2.68
N LEU A 64 19.10 -3.83 -2.92
CA LEU A 64 18.11 -4.76 -2.38
C LEU A 64 18.07 -6.03 -3.24
N ASP A 65 17.51 -7.11 -2.68
CA ASP A 65 17.34 -8.38 -3.39
C ASP A 65 15.99 -8.41 -4.15
N TRP A 66 15.00 -7.70 -3.64
CA TRP A 66 13.67 -7.62 -4.24
C TRP A 66 12.93 -6.33 -3.85
N VAL A 67 11.99 -5.89 -4.70
CA VAL A 67 11.14 -4.73 -4.43
C VAL A 67 9.78 -4.91 -5.11
N ALA A 68 8.72 -4.42 -4.44
CA ALA A 68 7.45 -4.11 -5.05
C ALA A 68 7.24 -2.59 -5.03
N VAL A 69 7.07 -1.97 -6.18
CA VAL A 69 6.53 -0.62 -6.26
C VAL A 69 5.02 -0.72 -6.06
N SER A 70 4.50 -0.02 -5.05
CA SER A 70 3.12 -0.11 -4.60
C SER A 70 2.42 1.26 -4.61
N ASP A 71 2.53 1.97 -5.72
CA ASP A 71 1.82 3.24 -5.88
C ASP A 71 0.34 3.08 -5.61
N HIS A 72 -0.29 4.13 -5.06
CA HIS A 72 -1.72 4.13 -4.78
C HIS A 72 -2.54 3.85 -6.04
N ALA A 73 -3.44 2.86 -6.00
CA ALA A 73 -4.34 2.58 -7.11
C ALA A 73 -5.29 3.75 -7.40
N GLU A 74 -5.65 4.47 -6.34
CA GLU A 74 -6.40 5.70 -6.40
C GLU A 74 -5.57 6.79 -7.09
N PHE A 75 -6.12 7.39 -8.11
CA PHE A 75 -5.51 8.47 -8.88
C PHE A 75 -4.25 8.11 -9.69
N ILE A 76 -3.89 6.82 -9.83
CA ILE A 76 -2.75 6.42 -10.67
C ILE A 76 -2.92 6.88 -12.13
N GLY A 77 -4.14 6.84 -12.66
CA GLY A 77 -4.47 7.34 -14.00
C GLY A 77 -4.30 8.85 -14.12
N GLU A 78 -4.67 9.60 -13.10
CA GLU A 78 -4.52 11.06 -13.05
C GLU A 78 -3.06 11.46 -12.94
N MET A 79 -2.26 10.71 -12.19
CA MET A 79 -0.81 10.92 -12.12
C MET A 79 -0.13 10.57 -13.46
N TYR A 80 -0.62 9.54 -14.16
CA TYR A 80 -0.20 9.26 -15.53
C TYR A 80 -0.52 10.44 -16.46
N SER A 81 -1.75 10.95 -16.40
CA SER A 81 -2.17 12.13 -17.20
C SER A 81 -1.34 13.37 -16.89
N THR A 82 -0.90 13.51 -15.64
CA THR A 82 -0.10 14.66 -15.18
C THR A 82 1.34 14.61 -15.71
N GLN A 83 1.92 13.43 -15.88
CA GLN A 83 3.36 13.26 -16.10
C GLN A 83 3.72 12.76 -17.50
N VAL A 84 2.81 12.08 -18.19
CA VAL A 84 3.10 11.52 -19.51
C VAL A 84 2.60 12.48 -20.60
N PRO A 85 3.51 13.04 -21.43
CA PRO A 85 3.13 13.94 -22.50
C PRO A 85 2.13 13.31 -23.48
N GLY A 86 1.03 14.02 -23.76
CA GLY A 86 -0.01 13.55 -24.65
C GLY A 86 -0.98 12.52 -24.09
N ALA A 87 -0.84 12.15 -22.82
CA ALA A 87 -1.79 11.28 -22.14
C ALA A 87 -3.18 11.93 -22.07
N LYS A 88 -4.22 11.11 -22.22
CA LYS A 88 -5.62 11.56 -22.11
C LYS A 88 -5.85 12.21 -20.73
N GLY A 89 -6.51 13.37 -20.73
CA GLY A 89 -6.81 14.13 -19.52
C GLY A 89 -5.65 15.00 -19.01
N GLY A 90 -4.48 14.97 -19.66
CA GLY A 90 -3.34 15.81 -19.28
C GLY A 90 -3.56 17.32 -19.45
N ASP A 91 -4.56 17.71 -20.22
CA ASP A 91 -5.04 19.08 -20.41
C ASP A 91 -6.13 19.51 -19.42
N ASN A 92 -6.47 18.66 -18.45
CA ASN A 92 -7.43 19.01 -17.42
C ASN A 92 -6.91 20.19 -16.58
N PRO A 93 -7.67 21.29 -16.42
CA PRO A 93 -7.21 22.50 -15.72
C PRO A 93 -6.79 22.25 -14.27
N MET A 94 -7.41 21.30 -13.57
CA MET A 94 -7.06 20.97 -12.19
C MET A 94 -5.72 20.23 -12.13
N LEU A 95 -5.41 19.37 -13.07
CA LEU A 95 -4.10 18.72 -13.17
C LEU A 95 -3.01 19.70 -13.65
N GLU A 96 -3.37 20.66 -14.48
CA GLU A 96 -2.49 21.76 -14.84
C GLU A 96 -2.19 22.66 -13.65
N GLU A 97 -3.20 22.97 -12.82
CA GLU A 97 -3.02 23.65 -11.55
C GLU A 97 -2.01 22.90 -10.67
N LEU A 98 -2.23 21.59 -10.45
CA LEU A 98 -1.32 20.75 -9.65
C LEU A 98 0.13 20.80 -10.13
N ARG A 99 0.36 20.71 -11.45
CA ARG A 99 1.71 20.80 -12.05
C ARG A 99 2.39 22.14 -11.80
N ASN A 100 1.62 23.22 -11.69
CA ASN A 100 2.10 24.58 -11.59
C ASN A 100 2.27 25.07 -10.16
N LEU A 101 1.82 24.34 -9.13
CA LEU A 101 2.01 24.68 -7.73
C LEU A 101 3.51 24.74 -7.39
N LYS A 102 3.93 25.81 -6.72
CA LYS A 102 5.34 26.11 -6.50
C LYS A 102 5.82 25.75 -5.09
N SER A 103 4.93 25.75 -4.12
CA SER A 103 5.28 25.47 -2.73
C SER A 103 4.65 24.17 -2.22
N VAL A 104 5.29 23.56 -1.24
CA VAL A 104 4.77 22.37 -0.55
C VAL A 104 3.43 22.65 0.12
N ASP A 105 3.25 23.88 0.65
CA ASP A 105 2.00 24.26 1.32
C ASP A 105 0.84 24.34 0.33
N GLU A 106 1.05 24.92 -0.86
CA GLU A 106 0.04 24.95 -1.93
C GLU A 106 -0.32 23.52 -2.39
N GLN A 107 0.68 22.69 -2.62
CA GLN A 107 0.49 21.29 -3.02
C GLN A 107 -0.27 20.50 -1.95
N ARG A 108 0.08 20.72 -0.69
CA ARG A 108 -0.62 20.10 0.45
C ARG A 108 -2.07 20.57 0.56
N ALA A 109 -2.33 21.86 0.39
CA ALA A 109 -3.70 22.41 0.43
C ALA A 109 -4.55 21.83 -0.70
N TRP A 110 -4.00 21.74 -1.91
CA TRP A 110 -4.64 21.12 -3.06
C TRP A 110 -4.98 19.64 -2.80
N PHE A 111 -4.02 18.89 -2.28
CA PHE A 111 -4.18 17.48 -1.94
C PHE A 111 -5.26 17.26 -0.87
N LEU A 112 -5.23 18.02 0.20
CA LEU A 112 -6.23 17.92 1.26
C LEU A 112 -7.64 18.19 0.72
N LYS A 113 -7.78 19.21 -0.12
CA LYS A 113 -9.08 19.61 -0.68
C LYS A 113 -9.65 18.60 -1.68
N TYR A 114 -8.85 18.09 -2.60
CA TYR A 114 -9.36 17.33 -3.74
C TYR A 114 -9.19 15.81 -3.59
N VAL A 115 -8.30 15.36 -2.74
CA VAL A 115 -7.99 13.93 -2.56
C VAL A 115 -8.42 13.43 -1.20
N VAL A 116 -7.91 14.02 -0.13
CA VAL A 116 -8.17 13.51 1.23
C VAL A 116 -9.65 13.68 1.60
N GLU A 117 -10.27 14.79 1.28
CA GLU A 117 -11.70 15.00 1.55
C GLU A 117 -12.57 14.03 0.72
N ASN A 118 -12.20 13.77 -0.53
CA ASN A 118 -12.90 12.81 -1.37
C ASN A 118 -12.81 11.39 -0.81
N ASN A 119 -11.62 10.97 -0.35
CA ASN A 119 -11.38 9.60 0.10
C ASN A 119 -11.90 9.30 1.51
N ARG A 120 -12.28 10.33 2.29
CA ARG A 120 -12.86 10.15 3.64
C ARG A 120 -14.32 9.72 3.64
N GLY A 121 -15.01 9.79 2.51
CA GLY A 121 -16.39 9.33 2.37
C GLY A 121 -16.52 7.82 2.51
N GLU A 122 -17.71 7.34 2.87
CA GLU A 122 -18.02 5.90 2.88
C GLU A 122 -18.01 5.30 1.48
N ASN A 123 -18.28 6.12 0.46
CA ASN A 123 -18.25 5.77 -0.95
C ASN A 123 -17.49 6.86 -1.69
N PRO A 124 -16.15 6.84 -1.66
CA PRO A 124 -15.36 7.79 -2.43
C PRO A 124 -15.64 7.58 -3.93
N GLY A 125 -15.83 8.68 -4.64
CA GLY A 125 -16.05 8.65 -6.09
C GLY A 125 -14.82 9.12 -6.85
N HIS A 126 -14.85 8.96 -8.16
CA HIS A 126 -13.83 9.56 -9.01
C HIS A 126 -13.87 11.09 -8.92
N PRO A 127 -12.72 11.77 -8.85
CA PRO A 127 -12.66 13.21 -8.81
C PRO A 127 -13.05 13.84 -10.15
N PRO A 128 -13.34 15.17 -10.21
CA PRO A 128 -13.69 15.87 -11.44
C PRO A 128 -12.61 15.82 -12.54
N PHE A 129 -11.38 15.51 -12.17
CA PHE A 129 -10.25 15.38 -13.11
C PHE A 129 -9.99 13.92 -13.55
N TYR A 130 -10.89 13.00 -13.27
CA TYR A 130 -10.77 11.61 -13.72
C TYR A 130 -10.85 11.49 -15.23
N ALA A 131 -9.81 10.90 -15.81
CA ALA A 131 -9.68 10.76 -17.28
C ALA A 131 -10.26 9.45 -17.83
N GLY A 132 -10.80 8.60 -16.96
CA GLY A 132 -11.48 7.35 -17.34
C GLY A 132 -10.63 6.08 -17.15
N PRO A 133 -11.26 4.91 -17.23
CA PRO A 133 -10.61 3.62 -16.93
C PRO A 133 -9.47 3.26 -17.86
N GLU A 134 -9.49 3.75 -19.12
CA GLU A 134 -8.40 3.52 -20.06
C GLU A 134 -7.09 4.14 -19.57
N THR A 135 -7.16 5.34 -19.00
CA THR A 135 -5.98 6.04 -18.46
C THR A 135 -5.42 5.30 -17.23
N THR A 136 -6.30 4.85 -16.34
CA THR A 136 -5.92 4.02 -15.20
C THR A 136 -5.26 2.71 -15.65
N ARG A 137 -5.82 2.07 -16.69
CA ARG A 137 -5.25 0.86 -17.28
C ARG A 137 -3.85 1.10 -17.86
N SER A 138 -3.67 2.19 -18.61
CA SER A 138 -2.35 2.53 -19.16
C SER A 138 -1.35 2.82 -18.06
N ALA A 139 -1.71 3.57 -17.02
CA ALA A 139 -0.84 3.81 -15.87
C ALA A 139 -0.41 2.48 -15.22
N TRP A 140 -1.35 1.59 -14.99
CA TRP A 140 -1.09 0.29 -14.39
C TRP A 140 -0.24 -0.61 -15.29
N LYS A 141 -0.68 -0.88 -16.54
CA LYS A 141 -0.03 -1.86 -17.43
C LYS A 141 1.23 -1.32 -18.08
N ASP A 142 1.16 -0.11 -18.68
CA ASP A 142 2.21 0.41 -19.54
C ASP A 142 3.31 1.13 -18.75
N VAL A 143 3.05 1.47 -17.48
CA VAL A 143 4.04 2.10 -16.60
C VAL A 143 4.44 1.15 -15.48
N GLN A 144 3.54 0.86 -14.53
CA GLN A 144 3.92 0.15 -13.30
C GLN A 144 4.29 -1.32 -13.55
N ILE A 145 3.45 -2.08 -14.23
CA ILE A 145 3.73 -3.49 -14.54
C ILE A 145 4.88 -3.61 -15.54
N LYS A 146 4.93 -2.73 -16.54
CA LYS A 146 6.05 -2.72 -17.49
C LYS A 146 7.38 -2.44 -16.76
N ALA A 147 7.42 -1.51 -15.83
CA ALA A 147 8.63 -1.23 -15.05
C ALA A 147 9.08 -2.47 -14.24
N ALA A 148 8.14 -3.21 -13.63
CA ALA A 148 8.45 -4.45 -12.95
C ALA A 148 9.04 -5.50 -13.91
N ILE A 149 8.46 -5.67 -15.10
CA ILE A 149 8.98 -6.59 -16.14
C ILE A 149 10.39 -6.20 -16.57
N ASP A 150 10.58 -4.94 -16.93
CA ASP A 150 11.83 -4.44 -17.51
C ASP A 150 13.00 -4.50 -16.51
N ASN A 151 12.72 -4.49 -15.21
CA ASN A 151 13.73 -4.51 -14.15
C ASN A 151 13.94 -5.88 -13.48
N TYR A 152 13.13 -6.89 -13.82
CA TYR A 152 13.31 -8.23 -13.29
C TYR A 152 14.63 -8.86 -13.80
N ARG A 153 15.45 -9.34 -12.86
CA ARG A 153 16.75 -9.97 -13.15
C ARG A 153 16.82 -11.32 -12.43
N PRO A 154 16.42 -12.43 -13.07
CA PRO A 154 16.38 -13.76 -12.45
C PRO A 154 17.70 -14.09 -11.72
N GLY A 155 17.60 -14.53 -10.47
CA GLY A 155 18.73 -14.88 -9.63
C GLY A 155 19.57 -13.71 -9.10
N LYS A 156 19.16 -12.45 -9.38
CA LYS A 156 19.88 -11.24 -8.92
C LYS A 156 18.97 -10.22 -8.26
N PHE A 157 17.84 -9.92 -8.87
CA PHE A 157 16.89 -8.94 -8.36
C PHE A 157 15.47 -9.32 -8.77
N THR A 158 14.60 -9.46 -7.78
CA THR A 158 13.20 -9.81 -8.00
C THR A 158 12.32 -8.59 -7.92
N THR A 159 11.54 -8.33 -8.96
CA THR A 159 10.48 -7.34 -8.94
C THR A 159 9.14 -8.04 -8.70
N LEU A 160 8.35 -7.49 -7.80
CA LEU A 160 6.98 -7.93 -7.56
C LEU A 160 6.03 -6.88 -8.09
N ALA A 161 4.98 -7.30 -8.78
CA ALA A 161 3.89 -6.42 -9.14
C ALA A 161 3.06 -6.10 -7.89
N GLY A 162 2.67 -4.85 -7.72
CA GLY A 162 1.86 -4.45 -6.56
C GLY A 162 1.25 -3.08 -6.72
N TYR A 163 0.33 -2.76 -5.84
CA TYR A 163 -0.27 -1.44 -5.68
C TYR A 163 -0.80 -1.27 -4.25
N GLU A 164 -1.03 -0.05 -3.82
CA GLU A 164 -1.70 0.21 -2.55
C GLU A 164 -3.19 0.48 -2.76
N TRP A 165 -4.03 -0.27 -2.04
CA TRP A 165 -5.44 0.00 -1.85
C TRP A 165 -5.59 0.91 -0.62
N THR A 166 -6.12 2.13 -0.83
CA THR A 166 -5.98 3.24 0.11
C THR A 166 -7.33 3.69 0.67
N ALA A 167 -8.07 2.78 1.26
CA ALA A 167 -9.35 3.14 1.90
C ALA A 167 -9.12 3.88 3.22
N ALA A 168 -9.92 4.93 3.44
CA ALA A 168 -9.88 5.73 4.65
C ALA A 168 -11.29 6.01 5.23
N PRO A 169 -12.14 4.99 5.44
CA PRO A 169 -13.49 5.19 5.95
C PRO A 169 -13.44 5.87 7.32
N LYS A 170 -14.33 6.84 7.54
CA LYS A 170 -14.37 7.62 8.79
C LYS A 170 -13.01 8.26 9.15
N ALA A 171 -12.19 8.51 8.13
CA ALA A 171 -10.79 8.98 8.23
C ALA A 171 -9.89 8.04 9.08
N GLY A 172 -10.16 6.75 9.12
CA GLY A 172 -9.29 5.71 9.66
C GLY A 172 -8.48 5.05 8.54
N ASN A 173 -7.18 4.87 8.76
CA ASN A 173 -6.32 4.21 7.78
C ASN A 173 -6.66 2.72 7.69
N MET A 174 -7.13 2.29 6.52
CA MET A 174 -7.43 0.90 6.19
C MET A 174 -6.62 0.40 5.00
N HIS A 175 -5.45 1.00 4.78
CA HIS A 175 -4.60 0.76 3.61
C HIS A 175 -4.00 -0.66 3.60
N ARG A 176 -3.83 -1.23 2.40
CA ARG A 176 -3.17 -2.51 2.15
C ARG A 176 -2.34 -2.44 0.89
N ASN A 177 -1.11 -2.90 0.97
CA ASN A 177 -0.33 -3.19 -0.23
C ASN A 177 -0.77 -4.55 -0.79
N VAL A 178 -1.36 -4.54 -1.97
CA VAL A 178 -1.73 -5.76 -2.71
C VAL A 178 -0.56 -6.15 -3.59
N ILE A 179 0.03 -7.30 -3.29
CA ILE A 179 1.24 -7.80 -3.96
C ILE A 179 0.92 -9.08 -4.71
N PHE A 180 1.32 -9.15 -5.97
CA PHE A 180 1.20 -10.33 -6.82
C PHE A 180 2.51 -11.13 -6.80
N ARG A 181 2.39 -12.45 -6.72
CA ARG A 181 3.55 -13.34 -6.75
C ARG A 181 4.26 -13.33 -8.10
N ASP A 182 3.49 -13.14 -9.16
CA ASP A 182 3.97 -13.16 -10.55
C ASP A 182 3.28 -12.06 -11.37
N LEU A 183 3.54 -12.04 -12.66
CA LEU A 183 3.03 -11.02 -13.57
C LEU A 183 1.65 -11.36 -14.17
N ASN A 184 0.99 -12.42 -13.68
CA ASN A 184 -0.42 -12.70 -14.00
C ASN A 184 -1.32 -11.79 -13.17
N VAL A 185 -1.38 -10.54 -13.58
CA VAL A 185 -2.09 -9.45 -12.90
C VAL A 185 -3.33 -9.05 -13.69
N PRO A 186 -4.39 -8.55 -13.02
CA PRO A 186 -5.59 -8.05 -13.68
C PRO A 186 -5.27 -6.84 -14.57
N ASP A 187 -6.18 -6.52 -15.46
CA ASP A 187 -6.04 -5.36 -16.37
C ASP A 187 -6.11 -4.02 -15.64
N MET A 188 -6.74 -3.99 -14.47
CA MET A 188 -6.85 -2.81 -13.60
C MET A 188 -6.70 -3.22 -12.14
N PRO A 189 -6.06 -2.40 -11.30
CA PRO A 189 -6.07 -2.61 -9.86
C PRO A 189 -7.48 -2.33 -9.31
N PHE A 190 -7.87 -3.02 -8.24
CA PHE A 190 -9.07 -2.70 -7.48
C PHE A 190 -8.71 -1.63 -6.44
N SER A 191 -9.35 -0.48 -6.53
CA SER A 191 -9.05 0.69 -5.70
C SER A 191 -10.12 0.96 -4.65
N ALA A 192 -9.83 1.83 -3.70
CA ALA A 192 -10.84 2.30 -2.76
C ALA A 192 -11.93 3.16 -3.43
N LEU A 193 -11.69 3.64 -4.66
CA LEU A 193 -12.72 4.29 -5.48
C LEU A 193 -13.75 3.31 -6.03
N ASP A 194 -13.38 2.01 -6.17
CA ASP A 194 -14.31 0.93 -6.49
C ASP A 194 -15.09 0.51 -5.23
N SER A 195 -14.40 0.38 -4.12
CA SER A 195 -15.01 0.16 -2.79
C SER A 195 -14.01 0.42 -1.67
N ALA A 196 -14.43 1.13 -0.64
CA ALA A 196 -13.67 1.33 0.60
C ALA A 196 -13.85 0.19 1.62
N ASP A 197 -14.50 -0.90 1.24
CA ASP A 197 -14.82 -2.06 2.06
C ASP A 197 -13.78 -3.16 1.81
N GLU A 198 -13.01 -3.53 2.82
CA GLU A 198 -11.96 -4.55 2.71
C GLU A 198 -12.51 -5.95 2.45
N GLU A 199 -13.74 -6.25 2.85
CA GLU A 199 -14.36 -7.54 2.53
C GLU A 199 -14.62 -7.67 1.01
N LYS A 200 -14.91 -6.54 0.35
CA LYS A 200 -15.01 -6.51 -1.12
C LYS A 200 -13.65 -6.59 -1.80
N LEU A 201 -12.61 -6.02 -1.19
CA LEU A 201 -11.24 -6.24 -1.67
C LEU A 201 -10.89 -7.73 -1.61
N TRP A 202 -11.12 -8.42 -0.49
CA TRP A 202 -10.83 -9.85 -0.39
C TRP A 202 -11.69 -10.69 -1.34
N ALA A 203 -12.96 -10.33 -1.53
CA ALA A 203 -13.82 -11.00 -2.51
C ALA A 203 -13.29 -10.84 -3.93
N TRP A 204 -12.84 -9.63 -4.30
CA TRP A 204 -12.20 -9.38 -5.58
C TRP A 204 -10.88 -10.19 -5.73
N MET A 205 -10.06 -10.24 -4.66
CA MET A 205 -8.83 -11.05 -4.65
C MET A 205 -9.13 -12.53 -4.90
N ALA A 206 -10.17 -13.07 -4.26
CA ALA A 206 -10.61 -14.45 -4.48
C ALA A 206 -11.06 -14.71 -5.94
N GLU A 207 -11.69 -13.72 -6.59
CA GLU A 207 -12.02 -13.83 -8.02
C GLU A 207 -10.77 -13.79 -8.91
N GLN A 208 -9.73 -13.03 -8.53
CA GLN A 208 -8.46 -13.05 -9.26
C GLN A 208 -7.71 -14.37 -9.09
N GLU A 209 -7.74 -15.00 -7.90
CA GLU A 209 -7.19 -16.33 -7.70
C GLU A 209 -7.87 -17.39 -8.59
N LYS A 210 -9.19 -17.35 -8.75
CA LYS A 210 -9.92 -18.22 -9.69
C LYS A 210 -9.48 -18.03 -11.13
N LYS A 211 -9.01 -16.84 -11.49
CA LYS A 211 -8.45 -16.53 -12.82
C LYS A 211 -6.95 -16.87 -12.94
N GLY A 212 -6.36 -17.43 -11.89
CA GLY A 212 -4.98 -17.91 -11.85
C GLY A 212 -3.96 -16.93 -11.29
N SER A 213 -4.35 -15.75 -10.84
CA SER A 213 -3.45 -14.86 -10.11
C SER A 213 -3.12 -15.42 -8.72
N ARG A 214 -1.93 -15.09 -8.20
CA ARG A 214 -1.54 -15.39 -6.82
C ARG A 214 -1.14 -14.10 -6.15
N LEU A 215 -1.85 -13.73 -5.09
CA LEU A 215 -1.70 -12.42 -4.48
C LEU A 215 -1.97 -12.47 -2.98
N LEU A 216 -1.47 -11.47 -2.28
CA LEU A 216 -1.73 -11.23 -0.87
C LEU A 216 -1.92 -9.72 -0.63
N ALA A 217 -2.49 -9.36 0.50
CA ALA A 217 -2.60 -7.99 0.97
C ALA A 217 -1.81 -7.81 2.27
N ILE A 218 -1.08 -6.71 2.40
CA ILE A 218 -0.29 -6.38 3.59
C ILE A 218 -0.89 -5.11 4.21
N PRO A 219 -1.70 -5.25 5.28
CA PRO A 219 -2.18 -4.09 6.03
C PRO A 219 -1.03 -3.32 6.65
N HIS A 220 -1.17 -2.01 6.73
CA HIS A 220 -0.19 -1.14 7.35
C HIS A 220 -0.83 0.07 8.05
N ASN A 221 -0.06 0.76 8.89
CA ASN A 221 -0.51 1.90 9.69
C ASN A 221 -1.76 1.62 10.53
N SER A 222 -1.83 0.48 11.19
CA SER A 222 -2.93 0.19 12.11
C SER A 222 -3.04 1.22 13.23
N ASN A 223 -1.91 1.83 13.63
CA ASN A 223 -1.86 2.95 14.59
C ASN A 223 -2.70 4.16 14.14
N GLY A 224 -2.89 4.37 12.85
CA GLY A 224 -3.74 5.40 12.23
C GLY A 224 -5.16 4.94 11.89
N SER A 225 -5.51 3.67 12.11
CA SER A 225 -6.80 3.09 11.67
C SER A 225 -8.00 3.50 12.53
N LYS A 226 -7.80 4.17 13.65
CA LYS A 226 -8.85 4.46 14.65
C LYS A 226 -9.53 3.21 15.22
N GLY A 227 -8.85 2.06 15.14
CA GLY A 227 -9.33 0.75 15.57
C GLY A 227 -10.13 -0.02 14.53
N LEU A 228 -10.44 0.59 13.38
CA LEU A 228 -11.20 -0.07 12.30
C LEU A 228 -10.48 -1.32 11.77
N MET A 229 -9.16 -1.30 11.71
CA MET A 229 -8.39 -2.42 11.19
C MET A 229 -8.56 -3.71 11.99
N PHE A 230 -8.86 -3.62 13.28
CA PHE A 230 -9.02 -4.77 14.17
C PHE A 230 -10.38 -4.77 14.88
N GLU A 231 -11.39 -4.18 14.24
CA GLU A 231 -12.74 -4.12 14.78
C GLU A 231 -13.32 -5.54 14.93
N PRO A 232 -14.07 -5.82 16.04
CA PRO A 232 -14.65 -7.14 16.27
C PRO A 232 -15.91 -7.43 15.45
N LEU A 233 -16.32 -6.50 14.61
CA LEU A 233 -17.50 -6.58 13.75
C LEU A 233 -17.09 -6.57 12.28
N ASP A 234 -17.86 -7.26 11.46
CA ASP A 234 -17.79 -7.13 10.01
C ASP A 234 -18.41 -5.79 9.53
N ASN A 235 -18.28 -5.48 8.25
CA ASN A 235 -18.80 -4.24 7.68
C ASN A 235 -20.35 -4.16 7.66
N ALA A 236 -21.04 -5.28 7.96
CA ALA A 236 -22.49 -5.30 8.20
C ALA A 236 -22.85 -5.09 9.70
N GLY A 237 -21.87 -4.82 10.56
CA GLY A 237 -22.03 -4.62 11.99
C GLY A 237 -22.31 -5.90 12.78
N LYS A 238 -22.01 -7.08 12.24
CA LYS A 238 -22.16 -8.37 12.90
C LYS A 238 -20.83 -8.85 13.46
N PRO A 239 -20.82 -9.65 14.54
CA PRO A 239 -19.60 -10.28 15.02
C PRO A 239 -18.91 -11.09 13.91
N ILE A 240 -17.59 -10.97 13.82
CA ILE A 240 -16.82 -11.73 12.82
C ILE A 240 -17.01 -13.24 13.01
N THR A 241 -17.09 -13.95 11.89
CA THR A 241 -17.33 -15.40 11.84
C THR A 241 -16.04 -16.17 11.56
N ALA A 242 -16.10 -17.49 11.67
CA ALA A 242 -15.00 -18.34 11.27
C ALA A 242 -14.66 -18.21 9.77
N ASP A 243 -15.66 -17.99 8.91
CA ASP A 243 -15.44 -17.81 7.47
C ASP A 243 -14.76 -16.45 7.17
N TYR A 244 -15.21 -15.37 7.83
CA TYR A 244 -14.51 -14.09 7.79
C TYR A 244 -13.05 -14.24 8.21
N ALA A 245 -12.80 -14.89 9.36
CA ALA A 245 -11.45 -15.07 9.89
C ALA A 245 -10.55 -15.87 8.93
N ARG A 246 -11.08 -16.93 8.30
CA ARG A 246 -10.35 -17.72 7.31
C ARG A 246 -10.06 -16.93 6.04
N LEU A 247 -11.04 -16.19 5.52
CA LEU A 247 -10.86 -15.38 4.32
C LEU A 247 -9.80 -14.30 4.54
N ARG A 248 -9.90 -13.58 5.65
CA ARG A 248 -8.92 -12.55 6.02
C ARG A 248 -7.52 -13.14 6.15
N SER A 249 -7.33 -14.19 6.94
CA SER A 249 -6.01 -14.81 7.14
C SER A 249 -5.47 -15.49 5.87
N HIS A 250 -6.31 -15.80 4.90
CA HIS A 250 -5.87 -16.31 3.60
C HIS A 250 -5.14 -15.22 2.80
N PHE A 251 -5.67 -14.00 2.78
CA PHE A 251 -5.11 -12.89 2.02
C PHE A 251 -4.17 -12.00 2.83
N GLU A 252 -4.45 -11.76 4.11
CA GLU A 252 -3.63 -10.92 4.98
C GLU A 252 -2.71 -11.78 5.86
N ARG A 253 -1.70 -12.40 5.22
CA ARG A 253 -0.71 -13.27 5.90
C ARG A 253 0.42 -12.51 6.53
N LEU A 254 0.62 -11.27 6.14
CA LEU A 254 1.66 -10.37 6.62
C LEU A 254 1.02 -9.07 7.12
N ILE A 255 1.72 -8.36 7.99
CA ILE A 255 1.38 -7.00 8.39
C ILE A 255 2.66 -6.19 8.56
N GLU A 256 2.65 -4.94 8.09
CA GLU A 256 3.75 -4.02 8.29
C GLU A 256 3.73 -3.46 9.72
N MET A 257 4.83 -3.64 10.44
CA MET A 257 4.93 -3.27 11.85
C MET A 257 5.35 -1.82 12.06
N MET A 258 6.12 -1.26 11.15
CA MET A 258 6.72 0.06 11.33
C MET A 258 7.02 0.72 9.99
N GLN A 259 6.84 2.03 9.93
CA GLN A 259 7.22 2.88 8.81
C GLN A 259 7.41 4.34 9.29
N ILE A 260 7.62 5.30 8.37
CA ILE A 260 7.80 6.72 8.70
C ILE A 260 6.61 7.34 9.47
N LYS A 261 5.41 6.75 9.38
CA LYS A 261 4.22 7.16 10.16
C LYS A 261 4.16 6.47 11.54
N GLY A 262 5.23 5.81 11.96
CA GLY A 262 5.45 5.28 13.29
C GLY A 262 5.16 3.79 13.47
N ASN A 263 5.36 3.37 14.71
CA ASN A 263 5.21 2.00 15.16
C ASN A 263 3.72 1.59 15.27
N SER A 264 3.34 0.55 14.55
CA SER A 264 2.01 -0.08 14.60
C SER A 264 1.96 -1.30 15.51
N GLU A 265 3.11 -1.83 15.98
CA GLU A 265 3.12 -2.97 16.89
C GLU A 265 2.59 -2.62 18.26
N VAL A 266 3.20 -1.59 18.88
CA VAL A 266 2.99 -1.20 20.29
C VAL A 266 3.10 0.30 20.47
N HIS A 267 2.63 0.76 21.64
CA HIS A 267 2.81 2.14 22.09
C HIS A 267 3.10 2.16 23.59
N ARG A 268 4.09 2.97 24.01
CA ARG A 268 4.54 3.08 25.42
C ARG A 268 3.42 3.33 26.44
N LYS A 269 2.36 4.01 26.02
CA LYS A 269 1.18 4.27 26.86
C LYS A 269 0.46 2.99 27.32
N PHE A 270 0.47 1.94 26.49
CA PHE A 270 -0.31 0.72 26.72
C PHE A 270 0.55 -0.49 27.13
N TRP A 271 1.85 -0.41 26.90
CA TRP A 271 2.83 -1.44 27.30
C TRP A 271 3.99 -0.79 28.06
N PRO A 272 3.72 -0.16 29.23
CA PRO A 272 4.75 0.60 29.96
C PRO A 272 5.87 -0.27 30.55
N ALA A 273 5.65 -1.58 30.70
CA ALA A 273 6.66 -2.53 31.18
C ALA A 273 7.60 -3.04 30.07
N ASP A 274 7.33 -2.70 28.82
CA ASP A 274 8.19 -3.04 27.69
C ASP A 274 9.10 -1.85 27.38
N GLU A 275 10.41 -2.01 27.59
CA GLU A 275 11.41 -0.96 27.40
C GLU A 275 11.50 -0.48 25.94
N PHE A 276 11.12 -1.31 24.95
CA PHE A 276 11.12 -0.99 23.54
C PHE A 276 9.79 -0.41 23.02
N ALA A 277 8.72 -0.43 23.83
CA ALA A 277 7.40 0.05 23.40
C ALA A 277 7.35 1.55 23.06
N GLY A 278 8.39 2.31 23.41
CA GLY A 278 8.54 3.73 23.08
C GLY A 278 9.28 3.99 21.77
N PHE A 279 9.81 2.95 21.12
CA PHE A 279 10.59 3.12 19.91
C PHE A 279 9.71 3.57 18.75
N GLU A 280 10.09 4.69 18.13
CA GLU A 280 9.42 5.28 16.96
C GLU A 280 7.88 5.38 17.04
N ASN A 281 7.33 5.65 18.22
CA ASN A 281 5.91 5.99 18.36
C ASN A 281 5.68 7.37 17.74
N ALA A 282 5.13 7.47 16.55
CA ALA A 282 4.79 8.73 15.91
C ALA A 282 3.51 9.33 16.54
N ASP A 283 3.63 9.99 17.67
CA ASP A 283 2.51 10.61 18.40
C ASP A 283 1.73 11.61 17.54
N SER A 284 2.39 12.23 16.54
CA SER A 284 1.77 13.09 15.54
C SER A 284 0.68 12.40 14.71
N VAL A 285 0.77 11.10 14.48
CA VAL A 285 -0.27 10.33 13.77
C VAL A 285 -1.57 10.30 14.57
N GLY A 286 -1.50 10.21 15.90
CA GLY A 286 -2.66 10.32 16.77
C GLY A 286 -3.32 11.70 16.67
N SER A 287 -2.54 12.78 16.63
CA SER A 287 -3.06 14.15 16.46
C SER A 287 -3.64 14.38 15.06
N PHE A 288 -3.03 13.80 14.02
CA PHE A 288 -3.54 13.88 12.64
C PHE A 288 -4.90 13.19 12.49
N SER A 289 -5.10 12.08 13.21
CA SER A 289 -6.40 11.40 13.27
C SER A 289 -7.41 12.12 14.17
N GLY A 290 -7.02 13.22 14.84
CA GLY A 290 -7.85 14.01 15.75
C GLY A 290 -8.27 13.28 17.02
N ARG A 291 -7.56 12.21 17.42
CA ARG A 291 -7.94 11.37 18.56
C ARG A 291 -6.73 10.78 19.26
N GLU A 292 -6.93 10.49 20.53
CA GLU A 292 -6.00 9.77 21.35
C GLU A 292 -5.89 8.30 20.89
N PHE A 293 -4.66 7.75 20.86
CA PHE A 293 -4.44 6.33 20.62
C PHE A 293 -5.19 5.46 21.62
N LYS A 294 -5.66 4.30 21.15
CA LYS A 294 -6.21 3.23 21.97
C LYS A 294 -5.42 1.95 21.75
N LYS A 295 -5.43 1.08 22.74
CA LYS A 295 -4.69 -0.19 22.71
C LYS A 295 -5.08 -1.07 21.53
N GLU A 296 -6.34 -1.00 21.12
CA GLU A 296 -6.94 -1.75 20.01
C GLU A 296 -6.40 -1.36 18.62
N TYR A 297 -5.64 -0.26 18.52
CA TYR A 297 -5.04 0.17 17.24
C TYR A 297 -3.79 -0.62 16.88
N PHE A 298 -3.24 -1.38 17.83
CA PHE A 298 -1.91 -1.95 17.72
C PHE A 298 -1.93 -3.46 17.48
N VAL A 299 -0.98 -3.93 16.65
CA VAL A 299 -0.88 -5.31 16.18
C VAL A 299 -0.74 -6.30 17.35
N ARG A 300 0.00 -5.97 18.40
CA ARG A 300 0.17 -6.84 19.57
C ARG A 300 -1.17 -7.14 20.28
N TRP A 301 -2.07 -6.15 20.33
CA TRP A 301 -3.42 -6.38 20.83
C TRP A 301 -4.21 -7.29 19.86
N ALA A 302 -4.13 -7.01 18.56
CA ALA A 302 -4.81 -7.82 17.54
C ALA A 302 -4.33 -9.27 17.56
N ALA A 303 -3.02 -9.53 17.66
CA ALA A 303 -2.46 -10.88 17.77
C ALA A 303 -3.02 -11.62 19.02
N THR A 304 -3.13 -10.91 20.15
CA THR A 304 -3.75 -11.50 21.36
C THR A 304 -5.23 -11.84 21.14
N LYS A 305 -5.98 -10.97 20.45
CA LYS A 305 -7.39 -11.23 20.09
C LYS A 305 -7.52 -12.34 19.05
N GLY A 306 -6.57 -12.48 18.17
CA GLY A 306 -6.51 -13.58 17.21
C GLY A 306 -6.49 -14.96 17.90
N LEU A 307 -5.78 -15.10 19.03
CA LEU A 307 -5.79 -16.32 19.85
C LEU A 307 -7.16 -16.56 20.51
N ASP A 308 -7.85 -15.51 20.95
CA ASP A 308 -9.22 -15.62 21.44
C ASP A 308 -10.19 -16.12 20.36
N TYR A 309 -10.04 -15.62 19.12
CA TYR A 309 -10.83 -16.08 17.98
C TYR A 309 -10.49 -17.53 17.60
N GLN A 310 -9.21 -17.89 17.59
CA GLN A 310 -8.80 -19.28 17.35
C GLN A 310 -9.47 -20.23 18.33
N ALA A 311 -9.52 -19.88 19.62
CA ALA A 311 -10.15 -20.70 20.65
C ALA A 311 -11.67 -20.79 20.49
N LYS A 312 -12.34 -19.70 20.08
CA LYS A 312 -13.80 -19.60 20.02
C LYS A 312 -14.39 -20.06 18.69
N LEU A 313 -13.72 -19.74 17.58
CA LEU A 313 -14.23 -19.94 16.21
C LEU A 313 -13.48 -21.04 15.46
N GLY A 314 -12.35 -21.53 15.97
CA GLY A 314 -11.46 -22.43 15.26
C GLY A 314 -10.72 -21.76 14.09
N ALA A 315 -10.66 -20.43 14.06
CA ALA A 315 -9.96 -19.62 13.04
C ALA A 315 -9.46 -18.32 13.65
N ASN A 316 -8.26 -17.87 13.21
CA ASN A 316 -7.61 -16.64 13.67
C ASN A 316 -7.51 -15.66 12.51
N PRO A 317 -8.23 -14.50 12.55
CA PRO A 317 -8.17 -13.51 11.49
C PRO A 317 -6.86 -12.69 11.48
N TYR A 318 -6.05 -12.81 12.52
CA TYR A 318 -4.83 -12.02 12.78
C TYR A 318 -3.59 -12.91 12.90
N GLN A 319 -3.52 -13.95 12.07
CA GLN A 319 -2.37 -14.84 11.99
C GLN A 319 -1.32 -14.26 11.04
N PHE A 320 -0.71 -13.16 11.46
CA PHE A 320 0.27 -12.44 10.67
C PHE A 320 1.70 -12.99 10.82
N GLY A 321 2.48 -12.95 9.71
CA GLY A 321 3.93 -12.81 9.74
C GLY A 321 4.32 -11.32 9.71
N PHE A 322 5.56 -11.02 10.04
CA PHE A 322 6.09 -9.67 10.17
C PHE A 322 7.28 -9.46 9.25
#